data_a46e6175793af193fcf1504f22a143a8
#
_entry.id   a46e6175793af193fcf1504f22a143a8
#
_cell.length_a   1.000
_cell.length_b   1.000
_cell.length_c   1.000
_cell.angle_alpha   90.00
_cell.angle_beta   90.00
_cell.angle_gamma   90.00
#
_symmetry.space_group_name_H-M   'P 1'
#
loop_
_entity.id
_entity.type
_entity.pdbx_description
1 polymer ?
#
loop_
_entity_poly.entity_id
_entity_poly.type
_entity_poly.pdbx_seq_one_letter_code
_entity_poly.pdbx_strand_id
1 'polypeptide(L)'
;MAEQTIVERFNQLERQILVHSYLYYGLDKNIIGDSEFDHMMYYMVELMNSHPDDFSKSVYYVQFKNFEGGTGSDLDYNRPEIINIATRVLGGR
;
A
#
# COMPACT_ATOMS: atom_id res chain seq x y z
N MET A 1 2.63 20.05 -15.92
CA MET A 1 2.58 19.19 -14.75
C MET A 1 3.49 17.99 -14.96
N ALA A 2 4.31 17.70 -14.00
CA ALA A 2 5.24 16.58 -14.13
C ALA A 2 4.52 15.25 -13.94
N GLU A 3 4.92 14.28 -14.73
CA GLU A 3 4.40 12.93 -14.57
C GLU A 3 5.01 12.27 -13.35
N GLN A 4 4.24 11.42 -12.72
CA GLN A 4 4.71 10.63 -11.60
C GLN A 4 5.73 9.59 -12.10
N THR A 5 6.87 9.48 -11.44
CA THR A 5 7.84 8.44 -11.78
C THR A 5 7.34 7.08 -11.31
N ILE A 6 7.96 6.01 -11.82
CA ILE A 6 7.60 4.66 -11.37
C ILE A 6 7.89 4.49 -9.88
N VAL A 7 9.02 5.03 -9.40
CA VAL A 7 9.33 4.95 -7.96
C VAL A 7 8.28 5.67 -7.13
N GLU A 8 7.85 6.85 -7.57
CA GLU A 8 6.77 7.59 -6.89
C GLU A 8 5.47 6.80 -6.88
N ARG A 9 5.18 6.11 -7.99
CA ARG A 9 4.01 5.25 -8.07
C ARG A 9 4.08 4.13 -7.03
N PHE A 10 5.24 3.48 -6.91
CA PHE A 10 5.44 2.46 -5.88
C PHE A 10 5.24 3.04 -4.49
N ASN A 11 5.83 4.19 -4.21
CA ASN A 11 5.70 4.82 -2.91
C ASN A 11 4.23 5.08 -2.56
N GLN A 12 3.47 5.56 -3.52
CA GLN A 12 2.05 5.84 -3.32
C GLN A 12 1.26 4.56 -3.08
N LEU A 13 1.47 3.53 -3.91
CA LEU A 13 0.77 2.26 -3.77
C LEU A 13 1.10 1.60 -2.44
N GLU A 14 2.36 1.61 -2.05
CA GLU A 14 2.79 1.00 -0.79
C GLU A 14 2.08 1.67 0.38
N ARG A 15 2.04 3.00 0.39
CA ARG A 15 1.33 3.72 1.44
C ARG A 15 -0.16 3.39 1.45
N GLN A 16 -0.78 3.35 0.28
CA GLN A 16 -2.20 3.03 0.18
C GLN A 16 -2.50 1.64 0.71
N ILE A 17 -1.70 0.66 0.31
CA ILE A 17 -1.91 -0.72 0.77
C ILE A 17 -1.70 -0.81 2.27
N LEU A 18 -0.67 -0.16 2.81
CA LEU A 18 -0.43 -0.18 4.25
C LEU A 18 -1.55 0.50 5.02
N VAL A 19 -2.03 1.64 4.54
CA VAL A 19 -3.14 2.36 5.19
C VAL A 19 -4.40 1.49 5.22
N HIS A 20 -4.76 0.91 4.08
CA HIS A 20 -5.97 0.08 4.03
C HIS A 20 -5.80 -1.22 4.81
N SER A 21 -4.58 -1.77 4.86
CA SER A 21 -4.31 -2.94 5.69
C SER A 21 -4.48 -2.61 7.17
N TYR A 22 -3.99 -1.45 7.60
CA TYR A 22 -4.19 -1.01 8.99
C TYR A 22 -5.68 -0.83 9.30
N LEU A 23 -6.41 -0.19 8.39
CA LEU A 23 -7.85 0.00 8.59
C LEU A 23 -8.59 -1.31 8.64
N TYR A 24 -8.29 -2.21 7.72
CA TYR A 24 -9.01 -3.47 7.58
C TYR A 24 -8.63 -4.47 8.68
N TYR A 25 -7.33 -4.74 8.84
CA TYR A 25 -6.86 -5.76 9.78
C TYR A 25 -6.65 -5.21 11.18
N GLY A 26 -6.27 -3.94 11.29
CA GLY A 26 -5.96 -3.34 12.58
C GLY A 26 -7.17 -2.75 13.29
N LEU A 27 -8.07 -2.10 12.55
CA LEU A 27 -9.21 -1.40 13.12
C LEU A 27 -10.55 -2.01 12.72
N ASP A 28 -10.55 -3.02 11.87
CA ASP A 28 -11.78 -3.63 11.35
C ASP A 28 -12.69 -2.59 10.68
N LYS A 29 -12.08 -1.67 9.94
CA LYS A 29 -12.78 -0.62 9.19
C LYS A 29 -12.55 -0.84 7.71
N ASN A 30 -13.63 -1.00 6.97
CA ASN A 30 -13.57 -1.32 5.55
C ASN A 30 -14.11 -0.15 4.74
N ILE A 31 -13.24 0.81 4.39
CA ILE A 31 -13.67 2.02 3.70
C ILE A 31 -13.61 1.89 2.18
N ILE A 32 -13.00 0.81 1.67
CA ILE A 32 -13.08 0.47 0.25
C ILE A 32 -13.59 -0.95 0.14
N GLY A 33 -14.12 -1.30 -1.03
CA GLY A 33 -14.61 -2.65 -1.26
C GLY A 33 -13.48 -3.66 -1.31
N ASP A 34 -13.80 -4.92 -1.03
CA ASP A 34 -12.82 -6.00 -1.10
C ASP A 34 -12.23 -6.10 -2.50
N SER A 35 -13.04 -5.94 -3.54
CA SER A 35 -12.58 -5.97 -4.92
C SER A 35 -11.57 -4.87 -5.21
N GLU A 36 -11.82 -3.67 -4.71
CA GLU A 36 -10.91 -2.55 -4.90
C GLU A 36 -9.58 -2.81 -4.21
N PHE A 37 -9.63 -3.35 -3.00
CA PHE A 37 -8.41 -3.66 -2.24
C PHE A 37 -7.62 -4.75 -2.97
N ASP A 38 -8.30 -5.80 -3.44
CA ASP A 38 -7.66 -6.87 -4.19
C ASP A 38 -7.01 -6.35 -5.48
N HIS A 39 -7.72 -5.50 -6.21
CA HIS A 39 -7.18 -4.91 -7.44
C HIS A 39 -5.92 -4.10 -7.16
N MET A 40 -5.92 -3.35 -6.07
CA MET A 40 -4.77 -2.55 -5.67
C MET A 40 -3.56 -3.46 -5.40
N MET A 41 -3.77 -4.56 -4.70
CA MET A 41 -2.71 -5.50 -4.38
C MET A 41 -2.19 -6.21 -5.62
N TYR A 42 -3.07 -6.62 -6.52
CA TYR A 42 -2.66 -7.25 -7.77
C TYR A 42 -1.89 -6.29 -8.66
N TYR A 43 -2.34 -5.04 -8.74
CA TYR A 43 -1.63 -4.03 -9.51
C TYR A 43 -0.23 -3.82 -8.95
N MET A 44 -0.09 -3.81 -7.63
CA MET A 44 1.22 -3.70 -6.99
C MET A 44 2.14 -4.84 -7.43
N VAL A 45 1.65 -6.08 -7.40
CA VAL A 45 2.45 -7.23 -7.81
C VAL A 45 2.84 -7.14 -9.28
N GLU A 46 1.91 -6.74 -10.16
CA GLU A 46 2.22 -6.56 -11.57
C GLU A 46 3.32 -5.52 -11.78
N LEU A 47 3.24 -4.43 -11.05
CA LEU A 47 4.23 -3.36 -11.16
C LEU A 47 5.59 -3.84 -10.65
N MET A 48 5.61 -4.61 -9.56
CA MET A 48 6.84 -5.19 -9.03
C MET A 48 7.52 -6.10 -10.06
N ASN A 49 6.74 -6.91 -10.75
CA ASN A 49 7.26 -7.83 -11.76
C ASN A 49 7.74 -7.10 -13.01
N SER A 50 7.10 -6.00 -13.36
CA SER A 50 7.44 -5.23 -14.56
C SER A 50 8.59 -4.27 -14.35
N HIS A 51 8.77 -3.78 -13.12
CA HIS A 51 9.75 -2.75 -12.80
C HIS A 51 10.55 -3.09 -11.54
N PRO A 52 11.28 -4.22 -11.55
CA PRO A 52 11.97 -4.65 -10.33
C PRO A 52 13.05 -3.68 -9.85
N ASP A 53 13.73 -2.99 -10.79
CA ASP A 53 14.77 -2.03 -10.39
C ASP A 53 14.18 -0.81 -9.71
N ASP A 54 13.07 -0.30 -10.23
CA ASP A 54 12.39 0.84 -9.62
C ASP A 54 11.78 0.44 -8.28
N PHE A 55 11.24 -0.78 -8.19
CA PHE A 55 10.70 -1.29 -6.95
C PHE A 55 11.76 -1.30 -5.85
N SER A 56 12.99 -1.70 -6.18
CA SER A 56 14.07 -1.76 -5.18
C SER A 56 14.41 -0.40 -4.58
N LYS A 57 14.00 0.68 -5.23
CA LYS A 57 14.24 2.05 -4.76
C LYS A 57 13.06 2.64 -4.00
N SER A 58 11.99 1.89 -3.82
CA SER A 58 10.78 2.41 -3.18
C SER A 58 10.94 2.48 -1.67
N VAL A 59 10.13 3.35 -1.04
CA VAL A 59 10.28 3.67 0.38
C VAL A 59 10.01 2.47 1.29
N TYR A 60 9.11 1.57 0.89
CA TYR A 60 8.78 0.40 1.69
C TYR A 60 9.22 -0.90 1.04
N TYR A 61 10.28 -0.84 0.25
CA TYR A 61 10.78 -2.01 -0.47
C TYR A 61 10.98 -3.21 0.46
N VAL A 62 11.61 -3.00 1.61
CA VAL A 62 11.92 -4.10 2.54
C VAL A 62 10.66 -4.81 2.99
N GLN A 63 9.58 -4.06 3.20
CA GLN A 63 8.32 -4.65 3.63
C GLN A 63 7.60 -5.41 2.52
N PHE A 64 7.76 -4.95 1.27
CA PHE A 64 7.00 -5.50 0.15
C PHE A 64 7.79 -6.52 -0.68
N LYS A 65 9.07 -6.71 -0.42
CA LYS A 65 9.89 -7.56 -1.29
C LYS A 65 9.39 -9.00 -1.38
N ASN A 66 8.68 -9.47 -0.36
CA ASN A 66 8.10 -10.83 -0.37
C ASN A 66 6.58 -10.81 -0.53
N PHE A 67 6.01 -9.66 -0.91
CA PHE A 67 4.57 -9.50 -1.04
C PHE A 67 4.05 -10.26 -2.26
N GLU A 68 3.00 -11.05 -2.09
CA GLU A 68 2.44 -11.88 -3.15
C GLU A 68 1.04 -11.46 -3.59
N GLY A 69 0.47 -10.46 -2.95
CA GLY A 69 -0.82 -9.92 -3.36
C GLY A 69 -2.04 -10.63 -2.80
N GLY A 70 -1.84 -11.68 -2.01
CA GLY A 70 -2.96 -12.45 -1.48
C GLY A 70 -3.59 -11.83 -0.25
N THR A 71 -2.81 -11.14 0.55
CA THR A 71 -3.31 -10.51 1.77
C THR A 71 -2.33 -9.42 2.21
N GLY A 72 -2.85 -8.42 2.91
CA GLY A 72 -2.03 -7.40 3.54
C GLY A 72 -1.77 -7.64 5.01
N SER A 73 -2.27 -8.75 5.56
CA SER A 73 -2.20 -8.98 7.01
C SER A 73 -0.77 -9.18 7.52
N ASP A 74 0.14 -9.63 6.66
CA ASP A 74 1.53 -9.87 7.04
C ASP A 74 2.40 -8.63 6.91
N LEU A 75 1.87 -7.53 6.36
CA LEU A 75 2.62 -6.30 6.22
C LEU A 75 2.70 -5.56 7.55
N ASP A 76 3.81 -4.85 7.75
CA ASP A 76 3.97 -4.03 8.95
C ASP A 76 3.24 -2.70 8.76
N TYR A 77 1.93 -2.71 8.98
CA TYR A 77 1.11 -1.52 8.81
C TYR A 77 1.00 -0.67 10.09
N ASN A 78 1.54 -1.13 11.21
CA ASN A 78 1.50 -0.41 12.49
C ASN A 78 2.66 0.58 12.61
N ARG A 79 2.83 1.44 11.63
CA ARG A 79 3.86 2.46 11.63
C ARG A 79 3.24 3.81 11.91
N PRO A 80 3.94 4.68 12.66
CA PRO A 80 3.35 5.99 13.04
C PRO A 80 2.87 6.80 11.85
N GLU A 81 3.62 6.85 10.75
CA GLU A 81 3.21 7.61 9.58
C GLU A 81 1.97 7.03 8.93
N ILE A 82 1.83 5.70 8.93
CA ILE A 82 0.67 5.02 8.35
C ILE A 82 -0.56 5.24 9.24
N ILE A 83 -0.37 5.12 10.56
CA ILE A 83 -1.45 5.36 11.51
C ILE A 83 -1.96 6.80 11.41
N ASN A 84 -1.05 7.76 11.25
CA ASN A 84 -1.42 9.16 11.10
C ASN A 84 -2.25 9.39 9.84
N ILE A 85 -1.86 8.78 8.72
CA ILE A 85 -2.61 8.90 7.48
C ILE A 85 -3.99 8.27 7.64
N ALA A 86 -4.05 7.07 8.22
CA ALA A 86 -5.32 6.36 8.43
C ALA A 86 -6.25 7.16 9.32
N THR A 87 -5.72 7.76 10.38
CA THR A 87 -6.50 8.58 11.29
C THR A 87 -7.10 9.78 10.57
N ARG A 88 -6.32 10.43 9.70
CA ARG A 88 -6.83 11.55 8.91
C ARG A 88 -7.90 11.11 7.93
N VAL A 89 -7.72 9.97 7.30
CA VAL A 89 -8.72 9.44 6.38
C VAL A 89 -10.05 9.20 7.09
N LEU A 90 -10.01 8.61 8.28
CA LEU A 90 -11.23 8.36 9.06
C LEU A 90 -11.81 9.65 9.64
N GLY A 91 -10.97 10.54 10.11
CA GLY A 91 -11.42 11.76 10.81
C GLY A 91 -11.66 12.95 9.92
N GLY A 92 -11.20 12.92 8.69
CA GLY A 92 -11.32 14.03 7.76
C GLY A 92 -12.61 14.08 6.98
N ARG A 93 -13.58 13.31 7.39
CA ARG A 93 -14.82 13.11 6.65
C ARG A 93 -15.88 14.09 7.00
#